data_fa62acc51ee47a37f3b52cea0ab1350c
#
_entry.id   fa62acc51ee47a37f3b52cea0ab1350c
#
_cell.length_a   1.000
_cell.length_b   1.000
_cell.length_c   1.000
_cell.angle_alpha   90.00
_cell.angle_beta   90.00
_cell.angle_gamma   90.00
#
_symmetry.space_group_name_H-M   'P 1'
#
loop_
_entity.id
_entity.type
_entity.pdbx_description
1 polymer ?
#
loop_
_entity_poly.entity_id
_entity_poly.type
_entity_poly.pdbx_seq_one_letter_code
_entity_poly.pdbx_strand_id
1 'polypeptide(L)'
;LKEMTAYERAAILHKISVLLFHHMNRLSELMTMEMGKTLKEAQAEVHYAASYFSWFAEEVKRVYGKEIPSHFRDKRLYVMYEPLGAAAIIT
;
A
#
# COMPACT_ATOMS: atom_id res chain seq x y z
N LEU A 1 9.64 -3.91 9.21
CA LEU A 1 8.23 -4.13 8.80
C LEU A 1 7.65 -5.47 9.29
N LYS A 2 8.45 -6.55 9.33
CA LYS A 2 7.98 -7.88 9.75
C LYS A 2 7.47 -7.89 11.21
N GLU A 3 8.13 -7.18 12.11
CA GLU A 3 7.80 -7.13 13.55
C GLU A 3 6.81 -6.01 13.91
N MET A 4 6.43 -5.18 12.94
CA MET A 4 5.51 -4.06 13.15
C MET A 4 4.06 -4.55 13.23
N THR A 5 3.29 -3.91 14.08
CA THR A 5 1.84 -4.09 14.13
C THR A 5 1.18 -3.59 12.85
N ALA A 6 -0.06 -4.00 12.59
CA ALA A 6 -0.85 -3.50 11.45
C ALA A 6 -1.06 -1.97 11.54
N TYR A 7 -1.22 -1.43 12.74
CA TYR A 7 -1.41 0.00 12.97
C TYR A 7 -0.14 0.82 12.69
N GLU A 8 1.03 0.32 13.05
CA GLU A 8 2.31 0.96 12.72
C GLU A 8 2.55 0.96 11.21
N ARG A 9 2.24 -0.14 10.51
CA ARG A 9 2.29 -0.17 9.04
C ARG A 9 1.29 0.80 8.40
N ALA A 10 0.07 0.89 8.93
CA ALA A 10 -0.93 1.85 8.49
C ALA A 10 -0.44 3.30 8.63
N ALA A 11 0.18 3.63 9.77
CA ALA A 11 0.72 4.97 10.01
C ALA A 11 1.81 5.35 8.98
N ILE A 12 2.66 4.40 8.59
CA ILE A 12 3.67 4.63 7.52
C ILE A 12 2.97 4.93 6.19
N LEU A 13 1.98 4.13 5.80
CA LEU A 13 1.26 4.32 4.53
C LEU A 13 0.51 5.66 4.51
N HIS A 14 -0.14 6.04 5.60
CA HIS A 14 -0.75 7.37 5.72
C HIS A 14 0.27 8.50 5.60
N LYS A 15 1.43 8.37 6.23
CA LYS A 15 2.49 9.37 6.11
C LYS A 15 2.98 9.51 4.67
N ILE A 16 3.11 8.40 3.93
CA ILE A 16 3.49 8.43 2.51
C ILE A 16 2.42 9.19 1.70
N SER A 17 1.13 8.90 1.90
CA SER A 17 0.04 9.61 1.23
C SER A 17 0.11 11.12 1.47
N VAL A 18 0.29 11.55 2.72
CA VAL A 18 0.42 12.97 3.07
C VAL A 18 1.64 13.61 2.40
N LEU A 19 2.79 12.92 2.37
CA LEU A 19 4.00 13.43 1.72
C LEU A 19 3.84 13.55 0.20
N LEU A 20 3.15 12.61 -0.45
CA LEU A 20 2.83 12.70 -1.88
C LEU A 20 1.99 13.94 -2.18
N PHE A 21 0.95 14.21 -1.40
CA PHE A 21 0.16 15.44 -1.54
C PHE A 21 0.98 16.69 -1.29
N HIS A 22 1.82 16.70 -0.27
CA HIS A 22 2.68 17.85 0.06
C HIS A 22 3.67 18.17 -1.07
N HIS A 23 4.19 17.16 -1.75
CA HIS A 23 5.15 17.30 -2.83
C HIS A 23 4.53 17.22 -4.24
N MET A 24 3.20 17.29 -4.36
CA MET A 24 2.47 17.08 -5.61
C MET A 24 3.01 17.94 -6.76
N ASN A 25 3.18 19.22 -6.56
CA ASN A 25 3.64 20.13 -7.62
C ASN A 25 5.01 19.72 -8.15
N ARG A 26 5.97 19.51 -7.25
CA ARG A 26 7.33 19.11 -7.62
C ARG A 26 7.37 17.75 -8.33
N LEU A 27 6.62 16.77 -7.84
CA LEU A 27 6.55 15.43 -8.45
C LEU A 27 5.91 15.50 -9.84
N SER A 28 4.85 16.29 -9.99
CA SER A 28 4.18 16.48 -11.28
C SER A 28 5.06 17.19 -12.32
N GLU A 29 5.82 18.20 -11.91
CA GLU A 29 6.80 18.85 -12.77
C GLU A 29 7.88 17.88 -13.24
N LEU A 30 8.44 17.06 -12.35
CA LEU A 30 9.40 16.02 -12.69
C LEU A 30 8.83 15.02 -13.70
N MET A 31 7.63 14.52 -13.48
CA MET A 31 6.96 13.59 -14.40
C MET A 31 6.76 14.22 -15.78
N THR A 32 6.34 15.48 -15.85
CA THR A 32 6.21 16.21 -17.10
C THR A 32 7.55 16.36 -17.81
N MET A 33 8.62 16.67 -17.09
CA MET A 33 9.96 16.81 -17.65
C MET A 33 10.53 15.48 -18.17
N GLU A 34 10.30 14.38 -17.46
CA GLU A 34 10.87 13.07 -17.81
C GLU A 34 10.14 12.37 -18.97
N MET A 35 8.82 12.50 -19.06
CA MET A 35 8.04 11.74 -20.02
C MET A 35 7.14 12.58 -20.94
N GLY A 36 7.07 13.88 -20.74
CA GLY A 36 6.36 14.79 -21.66
C GLY A 36 4.84 14.83 -21.51
N LYS A 37 4.25 14.23 -20.47
CA LYS A 37 2.80 14.36 -20.20
C LYS A 37 2.46 15.76 -19.73
N THR A 38 1.19 16.14 -19.82
CA THR A 38 0.74 17.44 -19.33
C THR A 38 0.84 17.52 -17.82
N LEU A 39 1.09 18.73 -17.28
CA LEU A 39 1.16 18.94 -15.83
C LEU A 39 -0.13 18.52 -15.13
N LYS A 40 -1.28 18.75 -15.76
CA LYS A 40 -2.60 18.37 -15.23
C LYS A 40 -2.74 16.84 -15.09
N GLU A 41 -2.28 16.08 -16.07
CA GLU A 41 -2.28 14.62 -16.00
C GLU A 41 -1.29 14.12 -14.95
N ALA A 42 -0.10 14.72 -14.88
CA ALA A 42 0.88 14.37 -13.86
C ALA A 42 0.35 14.63 -12.43
N GLN A 43 -0.34 15.76 -12.21
CA GLN A 43 -0.99 16.03 -10.93
C GLN A 43 -2.08 15.01 -10.58
N ALA A 44 -2.88 14.60 -11.58
CA ALA A 44 -3.90 13.58 -11.38
C ALA A 44 -3.28 12.23 -11.00
N GLU A 45 -2.13 11.86 -11.57
CA GLU A 45 -1.41 10.63 -11.22
C GLU A 45 -0.84 10.68 -9.80
N VAL A 46 -0.25 11.78 -9.38
CA VAL A 46 0.24 11.91 -8.00
C VAL A 46 -0.91 11.84 -7.00
N HIS A 47 -2.04 12.48 -7.32
CA HIS A 47 -3.26 12.37 -6.50
C HIS A 47 -3.75 10.92 -6.42
N TYR A 48 -3.78 10.22 -7.54
CA TYR A 48 -4.21 8.83 -7.63
C TYR A 48 -3.28 7.91 -6.81
N ALA A 49 -1.96 8.08 -6.96
CA ALA A 49 -0.98 7.34 -6.14
C ALA A 49 -1.18 7.58 -4.64
N ALA A 50 -1.35 8.84 -4.22
CA ALA A 50 -1.59 9.18 -2.82
C ALA A 50 -2.87 8.51 -2.27
N SER A 51 -3.93 8.43 -3.08
CA SER A 51 -5.19 7.78 -2.68
C SER A 51 -5.02 6.27 -2.46
N TYR A 52 -4.18 5.60 -3.25
CA TYR A 52 -3.84 4.19 -3.02
C TYR A 52 -3.16 3.97 -1.68
N PHE A 53 -2.17 4.80 -1.34
CA PHE A 53 -1.51 4.69 -0.04
C PHE A 53 -2.49 4.90 1.12
N SER A 54 -3.40 5.87 0.99
CA SER A 54 -4.46 6.09 1.99
C SER A 54 -5.40 4.89 2.10
N TRP A 55 -5.84 4.34 0.96
CA TRP A 55 -6.70 3.16 0.95
C TRP A 55 -6.03 1.95 1.61
N PHE A 56 -4.82 1.63 1.20
CA PHE A 56 -4.10 0.48 1.74
C PHE A 56 -3.63 0.66 3.18
N ALA A 57 -3.54 1.89 3.68
CA ALA A 57 -3.34 2.15 5.10
C ALA A 57 -4.51 1.61 5.95
N GLU A 58 -5.74 1.66 5.42
CA GLU A 58 -6.89 1.06 6.08
C GLU A 58 -6.96 -0.46 5.84
N GLU A 59 -6.65 -0.92 4.62
CA GLU A 59 -6.69 -2.34 4.28
C GLU A 59 -5.64 -3.18 5.02
N VAL A 60 -4.46 -2.63 5.31
CA VAL A 60 -3.43 -3.37 6.05
C VAL A 60 -3.87 -3.81 7.45
N LYS A 61 -4.87 -3.14 8.02
CA LYS A 61 -5.49 -3.52 9.30
C LYS A 61 -6.41 -4.74 9.18
N ARG A 62 -6.79 -5.13 7.96
CA ARG A 62 -7.75 -6.21 7.64
C ARG A 62 -7.08 -7.45 7.05
N VAL A 63 -5.76 -7.55 7.11
CA VAL A 63 -5.04 -8.75 6.71
C VAL A 63 -5.22 -9.81 7.79
N TYR A 64 -6.38 -10.48 7.74
CA TYR A 64 -6.75 -11.52 8.70
C TYR A 64 -6.34 -12.89 8.18
N GLY A 65 -6.03 -13.80 9.12
CA GLY A 65 -6.01 -15.22 8.83
C GLY A 65 -7.41 -15.80 8.64
N LYS A 66 -7.47 -17.09 8.35
CA LYS A 66 -8.74 -17.83 8.23
C LYS A 66 -8.69 -19.10 9.04
N GLU A 67 -9.78 -19.42 9.72
CA GLU A 67 -10.04 -20.75 10.22
C GLU A 67 -10.79 -21.53 9.13
N ILE A 68 -10.29 -22.74 8.81
CA ILE A 68 -10.87 -23.60 7.78
C ILE A 68 -11.47 -24.82 8.45
N PRO A 69 -12.73 -25.18 8.17
CA PRO A 69 -13.33 -26.40 8.70
C PRO A 69 -12.52 -27.64 8.31
N SER A 70 -12.22 -28.47 9.28
CA SER A 70 -11.55 -29.75 9.05
C SER A 70 -12.56 -30.89 9.01
N HIS A 71 -12.34 -31.85 8.12
CA HIS A 71 -13.09 -33.09 8.11
C HIS A 71 -12.59 -34.13 9.14
N PHE A 72 -11.47 -33.82 9.82
CA PHE A 72 -10.98 -34.57 10.95
C PHE A 72 -11.37 -33.92 12.28
N ARG A 73 -11.85 -34.70 13.23
CA ARG A 73 -12.30 -34.19 14.54
C ARG A 73 -11.17 -33.68 15.42
N ASP A 74 -9.96 -34.21 15.24
CA ASP A 74 -8.76 -33.93 16.02
C ASP A 74 -7.84 -32.84 15.40
N LYS A 75 -8.27 -32.24 14.28
CA LYS A 75 -7.47 -31.23 13.56
C LYS A 75 -8.19 -29.90 13.44
N ARG A 76 -7.44 -28.83 13.65
CA ARG A 76 -7.84 -27.45 13.34
C ARG A 76 -6.92 -26.90 12.25
N LEU A 77 -7.51 -26.29 11.24
CA LEU A 77 -6.79 -25.75 10.10
C LEU A 77 -6.86 -24.22 10.13
N TYR A 78 -5.71 -23.57 10.02
CA TYR A 78 -5.60 -22.12 9.97
C TYR A 78 -4.78 -21.69 8.78
N VAL A 79 -5.17 -20.58 8.15
CA VAL A 79 -4.36 -19.83 7.19
C VAL A 79 -3.79 -18.63 7.90
N MET A 80 -2.49 -18.47 7.86
CA MET A 80 -1.79 -17.28 8.35
C MET A 80 -1.03 -16.64 7.20
N TYR A 81 -0.96 -15.29 7.21
CA TYR A 81 -0.20 -14.54 6.22
C TYR A 81 1.16 -14.17 6.80
N GLU A 82 2.20 -14.39 6.01
CA GLU A 82 3.56 -13.99 6.33
C GLU A 82 4.12 -13.06 5.25
N PRO A 83 4.98 -12.09 5.61
CA PRO A 83 5.58 -11.19 4.63
C PRO A 83 6.61 -11.95 3.78
N LEU A 84 6.55 -11.76 2.46
CA LEU A 84 7.55 -12.28 1.50
C LEU A 84 8.88 -11.52 1.54
N GLY A 85 8.91 -10.32 2.11
CA GLY A 85 10.06 -9.44 2.08
C GLY A 85 9.90 -8.32 1.04
N ALA A 86 11.01 -7.78 0.56
CA ALA A 86 10.99 -6.73 -0.45
C ALA A 86 10.62 -7.30 -1.83
N ALA A 87 9.76 -6.59 -2.56
CA ALA A 87 9.37 -6.91 -3.92
C ALA A 87 9.59 -5.70 -4.83
N ALA A 88 10.11 -5.93 -6.03
CA ALA A 88 10.21 -4.92 -7.08
C ALA A 88 9.04 -5.05 -8.05
N ILE A 89 8.42 -3.93 -8.37
CA ILE A 89 7.35 -3.83 -9.36
C ILE A 89 7.89 -3.01 -10.52
N ILE A 90 7.89 -3.59 -11.72
CA ILE A 90 8.36 -2.95 -12.95
C ILE A 90 7.21 -2.98 -13.93
N THR A 91 6.74 -1.78 -14.30
CA THR A 91 5.57 -1.61 -15.21
C THR A 91 5.95 -0.81 -16.45
#